data_3cf81e0bf5966e21fa23549d3eda3977
#
_entry.id   3cf81e0bf5966e21fa23549d3eda3977
#
_cell.length_a   1.000
_cell.length_b   1.000
_cell.length_c   1.000
_cell.angle_alpha   90.00
_cell.angle_beta   90.00
_cell.angle_gamma   90.00
#
_symmetry.space_group_name_H-M   'P 1'
#
loop_
_entity.id
_entity.type
_entity.pdbx_description
1 polymer ?
#
loop_
_entity_poly.entity_id
_entity_poly.type
_entity_poly.pdbx_seq_one_letter_code
_entity_poly.pdbx_strand_id
1 'polypeptide(L)'
;MQLPFECQPGLLAVNDGPLKDVKSLHQSQPNESLEILRQRYEEDGYLFLKGLIPPADVWKARHEYFNMMLPTGVLEEGSQPVQGIFNHSKFPEEFPGIGAGGAGKNGRPGGDKASQFVDLAIDAHYRQWYAEDFCRHPALMDFVSRFTGWESNTLGLRRSLLRNNIPGTKPIGVHYDQIFLRHGEATSVTAWVPIGDIKVSGGGLIYLENGDPVGLRCEEDFKKKAKAAGFTEQEAKDAFNNNMMATGLLSELPLDFAREHQRPWLVAEYEAGDVVLHKPHAV
;
A
#
# COMPACT_ATOMS: atom_id res chain seq x y z
N MET A 1 5.32 -24.40 -6.19
CA MET A 1 4.04 -24.29 -5.48
C MET A 1 3.02 -23.78 -6.49
N GLN A 2 1.94 -24.51 -6.71
CA GLN A 2 0.91 -24.10 -7.67
C GLN A 2 0.11 -22.94 -7.05
N LEU A 3 -0.19 -21.89 -7.83
CA LEU A 3 -1.01 -20.79 -7.34
C LEU A 3 -2.36 -21.35 -6.84
N PRO A 4 -2.89 -20.89 -5.69
CA PRO A 4 -4.20 -21.35 -5.19
C PRO A 4 -5.37 -20.86 -6.04
N PHE A 5 -5.11 -20.05 -7.07
CA PHE A 5 -6.06 -19.58 -8.08
C PHE A 5 -5.41 -19.71 -9.47
N GLU A 6 -6.20 -20.06 -10.48
CA GLU A 6 -5.77 -20.00 -11.87
C GLU A 6 -5.61 -18.54 -12.28
N CYS A 7 -4.37 -18.06 -12.33
CA CYS A 7 -4.08 -16.75 -12.92
C CYS A 7 -4.31 -16.86 -14.44
N GLN A 8 -5.50 -16.49 -14.90
CA GLN A 8 -5.77 -16.46 -16.32
C GLN A 8 -4.86 -15.42 -16.99
N PRO A 9 -4.18 -15.76 -18.09
CA PRO A 9 -3.32 -14.83 -18.81
C PRO A 9 -4.10 -13.56 -19.19
N GLY A 10 -3.62 -12.38 -18.71
CA GLY A 10 -4.26 -11.10 -18.99
C GLY A 10 -5.16 -10.54 -17.87
N LEU A 11 -5.36 -11.28 -16.78
CA LEU A 11 -6.22 -10.83 -15.68
C LEU A 11 -5.53 -9.76 -14.77
N LEU A 12 -4.21 -9.76 -14.71
CA LEU A 12 -3.42 -8.80 -13.93
C LEU A 12 -2.57 -7.97 -14.87
N ALA A 13 -2.90 -6.69 -15.00
CA ALA A 13 -2.15 -5.72 -15.77
C ALA A 13 -1.48 -4.69 -14.86
N VAL A 14 -0.25 -4.35 -15.18
CA VAL A 14 0.50 -3.23 -14.59
C VAL A 14 0.74 -2.16 -15.66
N ASN A 15 1.45 -1.08 -15.32
CA ASN A 15 1.61 0.08 -16.21
C ASN A 15 2.18 -0.24 -17.60
N ASP A 16 3.03 -1.26 -17.71
CA ASP A 16 3.75 -1.65 -18.93
C ASP A 16 3.27 -2.99 -19.52
N GLY A 17 2.13 -3.51 -19.06
CA GLY A 17 1.49 -4.65 -19.69
C GLY A 17 1.00 -5.73 -18.72
N PRO A 18 0.60 -6.90 -19.25
CA PRO A 18 0.10 -7.99 -18.42
C PRO A 18 1.24 -8.73 -17.71
N LEU A 19 1.09 -8.97 -16.41
CA LEU A 19 1.97 -9.85 -15.64
C LEU A 19 1.70 -11.30 -15.99
N LYS A 20 2.73 -12.00 -16.47
CA LYS A 20 2.65 -13.42 -16.85
C LYS A 20 3.35 -14.34 -15.86
N ASP A 21 4.48 -13.91 -15.33
CA ASP A 21 5.29 -14.66 -14.37
C ASP A 21 5.04 -14.12 -12.97
N VAL A 22 4.04 -14.68 -12.30
CA VAL A 22 3.69 -14.34 -10.93
C VAL A 22 3.73 -15.56 -10.03
N LYS A 23 4.03 -15.34 -8.75
CA LYS A 23 3.93 -16.33 -7.69
C LYS A 23 2.95 -15.86 -6.63
N SER A 24 2.49 -16.76 -5.79
CA SER A 24 1.67 -16.40 -4.63
C SER A 24 2.51 -15.82 -3.51
N LEU A 25 2.00 -14.78 -2.84
CA LEU A 25 2.50 -14.37 -1.53
C LEU A 25 2.42 -15.54 -0.53
N HIS A 26 3.46 -15.67 0.27
CA HIS A 26 3.51 -16.68 1.34
C HIS A 26 2.55 -16.26 2.47
N GLN A 27 1.52 -17.08 2.68
CA GLN A 27 0.51 -16.84 3.72
C GLN A 27 0.98 -17.38 5.08
N SER A 28 0.65 -16.66 6.12
CA SER A 28 0.91 -17.01 7.52
C SER A 28 -0.36 -16.88 8.36
N GLN A 29 -0.42 -17.63 9.45
CA GLN A 29 -1.53 -17.55 10.40
C GLN A 29 -1.09 -16.75 11.64
N PRO A 30 -1.91 -15.83 12.17
CA PRO A 30 -1.52 -15.03 13.34
C PRO A 30 -1.23 -15.82 14.61
N ASN A 31 -1.66 -17.08 14.69
CA ASN A 31 -1.46 -17.99 15.81
C ASN A 31 -0.25 -18.92 15.67
N GLU A 32 0.51 -18.83 14.58
CA GLU A 32 1.79 -19.54 14.46
C GLU A 32 2.82 -18.97 15.47
N SER A 33 3.88 -19.72 15.74
CA SER A 33 4.91 -19.24 16.67
C SER A 33 5.58 -17.95 16.15
N LEU A 34 5.83 -17.00 17.05
CA LEU A 34 6.50 -15.76 16.69
C LEU A 34 7.90 -15.98 16.09
N GLU A 35 8.57 -17.06 16.45
CA GLU A 35 9.86 -17.43 15.88
C GLU A 35 9.74 -17.73 14.39
N ILE A 36 8.78 -18.57 13.99
CA ILE A 36 8.50 -18.89 12.58
C ILE A 36 8.08 -17.64 11.82
N LEU A 37 7.19 -16.81 12.39
CA LEU A 37 6.71 -15.59 11.74
C LEU A 37 7.83 -14.58 11.54
N ARG A 38 8.72 -14.41 12.52
CA ARG A 38 9.91 -13.54 12.41
C ARG A 38 10.88 -14.06 11.36
N GLN A 39 11.12 -15.36 11.33
CA GLN A 39 11.99 -15.99 10.32
C GLN A 39 11.45 -15.68 8.91
N ARG A 40 10.16 -15.89 8.65
CA ARG A 40 9.53 -15.57 7.35
C ARG A 40 9.65 -14.09 7.00
N TYR A 41 9.40 -13.20 7.96
CA TYR A 41 9.53 -11.75 7.75
C TYR A 41 10.97 -11.35 7.39
N GLU A 42 11.97 -11.99 8.01
CA GLU A 42 13.37 -11.75 7.68
C GLU A 42 13.74 -12.27 6.29
N GLU A 43 13.25 -13.46 5.92
CA GLU A 43 13.54 -14.11 4.64
C GLU A 43 12.80 -13.45 3.47
N ASP A 44 11.50 -13.18 3.62
CA ASP A 44 10.63 -12.69 2.55
C ASP A 44 10.62 -11.16 2.44
N GLY A 45 10.98 -10.43 3.53
CA GLY A 45 10.84 -8.97 3.64
C GLY A 45 9.42 -8.50 3.96
N TYR A 46 8.47 -9.44 4.05
CA TYR A 46 7.08 -9.20 4.41
C TYR A 46 6.51 -10.38 5.21
N LEU A 47 5.36 -10.15 5.85
CA LEU A 47 4.58 -11.18 6.52
C LEU A 47 3.10 -11.01 6.17
N PHE A 48 2.54 -11.92 5.37
CA PHE A 48 1.14 -11.89 4.99
C PHE A 48 0.30 -12.73 5.96
N LEU A 49 -0.43 -12.04 6.85
CA LEU A 49 -1.25 -12.61 7.91
C LEU A 49 -2.71 -12.72 7.46
N LYS A 50 -3.26 -13.92 7.51
CA LYS A 50 -4.66 -14.17 7.19
C LYS A 50 -5.55 -13.91 8.40
N GLY A 51 -6.55 -13.03 8.23
CA GLY A 51 -7.61 -12.82 9.22
C GLY A 51 -7.13 -12.29 10.58
N LEU A 52 -6.10 -11.42 10.61
CA LEU A 52 -5.60 -10.83 11.86
C LEU A 52 -6.63 -9.90 12.50
N ILE A 53 -7.32 -9.11 11.70
CA ILE A 53 -8.38 -8.20 12.16
C ILE A 53 -9.72 -8.89 11.95
N PRO A 54 -10.68 -8.82 12.91
CA PRO A 54 -12.00 -9.36 12.68
C PRO A 54 -12.64 -8.77 11.42
N PRO A 55 -13.14 -9.58 10.49
CA PRO A 55 -13.73 -9.07 9.24
C PRO A 55 -14.84 -8.06 9.45
N ALA A 56 -15.66 -8.22 10.51
CA ALA A 56 -16.74 -7.30 10.83
C ALA A 56 -16.25 -5.87 11.08
N ASP A 57 -15.08 -5.70 11.69
CA ASP A 57 -14.49 -4.37 11.95
C ASP A 57 -13.95 -3.73 10.68
N VAL A 58 -13.43 -4.53 9.76
CA VAL A 58 -13.03 -4.07 8.42
C VAL A 58 -14.24 -3.61 7.62
N TRP A 59 -15.33 -4.40 7.61
CA TRP A 59 -16.57 -4.04 6.91
C TRP A 59 -17.22 -2.80 7.52
N LYS A 60 -17.13 -2.60 8.84
CA LYS A 60 -17.56 -1.36 9.50
C LYS A 60 -16.75 -0.16 8.99
N ALA A 61 -15.44 -0.25 8.98
CA ALA A 61 -14.58 0.83 8.46
C ALA A 61 -14.87 1.14 6.98
N ARG A 62 -15.08 0.10 6.15
CA ARG A 62 -15.48 0.26 4.75
C ARG A 62 -16.83 0.98 4.62
N HIS A 63 -17.80 0.64 5.41
CA HIS A 63 -19.11 1.28 5.43
C HIS A 63 -19.01 2.77 5.78
N GLU A 64 -18.26 3.12 6.84
CA GLU A 64 -18.03 4.51 7.24
C GLU A 64 -17.36 5.30 6.11
N TYR A 65 -16.31 4.75 5.50
CA TYR A 65 -15.61 5.42 4.41
C TYR A 65 -16.52 5.68 3.21
N PHE A 66 -17.21 4.68 2.71
CA PHE A 66 -18.03 4.85 1.52
C PHE A 66 -19.27 5.68 1.77
N ASN A 67 -19.82 5.70 3.00
CA ASN A 67 -20.87 6.66 3.36
C ASN A 67 -20.34 8.11 3.28
N MET A 68 -19.11 8.38 3.72
CA MET A 68 -18.49 9.70 3.55
C MET A 68 -18.36 10.09 2.07
N MET A 69 -18.12 9.12 1.19
CA MET A 69 -17.89 9.37 -0.24
C MET A 69 -19.17 9.53 -1.07
N LEU A 70 -20.34 9.18 -0.53
CA LEU A 70 -21.62 9.29 -1.25
C LEU A 70 -21.83 10.65 -1.97
N PRO A 71 -21.55 11.80 -1.34
CA PRO A 71 -21.78 13.10 -1.99
C PRO A 71 -20.94 13.35 -3.25
N THR A 72 -19.85 12.58 -3.43
CA THR A 72 -18.95 12.74 -4.58
C THR A 72 -19.50 12.10 -5.86
N GLY A 73 -20.48 11.20 -5.74
CA GLY A 73 -20.99 10.40 -6.85
C GLY A 73 -20.02 9.32 -7.36
N VAL A 74 -18.97 8.99 -6.59
CA VAL A 74 -18.00 7.93 -6.95
C VAL A 74 -18.63 6.54 -6.96
N LEU A 75 -19.67 6.34 -6.16
CA LEU A 75 -20.39 5.07 -6.06
C LEU A 75 -21.55 5.00 -7.04
N GLU A 76 -21.81 3.80 -7.55
CA GLU A 76 -22.93 3.51 -8.44
C GLU A 76 -24.27 3.83 -7.74
N GLU A 77 -25.12 4.58 -8.43
CA GLU A 77 -26.42 5.00 -7.91
C GLU A 77 -27.31 3.77 -7.60
N GLY A 78 -27.89 3.74 -6.42
CA GLY A 78 -28.74 2.63 -5.96
C GLY A 78 -27.96 1.43 -5.39
N SER A 79 -26.62 1.40 -5.46
CA SER A 79 -25.82 0.36 -4.79
C SER A 79 -25.73 0.63 -3.29
N GLN A 80 -25.49 -0.43 -2.50
CA GLN A 80 -25.17 -0.27 -1.09
C GLN A 80 -23.76 0.29 -0.95
N PRO A 81 -23.53 1.36 -0.16
CA PRO A 81 -22.20 2.00 -0.06
C PRO A 81 -21.07 1.03 0.27
N VAL A 82 -21.31 0.09 1.20
CA VAL A 82 -20.32 -0.90 1.60
C VAL A 82 -19.82 -1.79 0.46
N GLN A 83 -20.59 -1.95 -0.61
CA GLN A 83 -20.16 -2.70 -1.79
C GLN A 83 -19.01 -2.00 -2.53
N GLY A 84 -18.98 -0.66 -2.47
CA GLY A 84 -17.90 0.13 -3.10
C GLY A 84 -17.89 -0.02 -4.61
N ILE A 85 -19.06 -0.12 -5.25
CA ILE A 85 -19.16 -0.26 -6.71
C ILE A 85 -18.93 1.12 -7.33
N PHE A 86 -17.94 1.19 -8.24
CA PHE A 86 -17.61 2.43 -8.94
C PHE A 86 -18.72 2.84 -9.90
N ASN A 87 -19.05 4.13 -9.93
CA ASN A 87 -20.02 4.69 -10.87
C ASN A 87 -19.40 4.87 -12.26
N HIS A 88 -19.62 3.92 -13.15
CA HIS A 88 -19.10 3.92 -14.52
C HIS A 88 -19.68 5.03 -15.43
N SER A 89 -20.66 5.81 -14.97
CA SER A 89 -21.10 7.02 -15.67
C SER A 89 -20.17 8.22 -15.44
N LYS A 90 -19.22 8.10 -14.52
CA LYS A 90 -18.24 9.11 -14.14
C LYS A 90 -16.87 8.83 -14.76
N PHE A 91 -16.07 9.88 -14.87
CA PHE A 91 -14.69 9.74 -15.34
C PHE A 91 -13.74 9.42 -14.17
N PRO A 92 -12.84 8.42 -14.31
CA PRO A 92 -11.88 8.06 -13.26
C PRO A 92 -11.03 9.25 -12.77
N GLU A 93 -10.72 10.21 -13.65
CA GLU A 93 -9.93 11.39 -13.35
C GLU A 93 -10.61 12.35 -12.34
N GLU A 94 -11.92 12.22 -12.15
CA GLU A 94 -12.66 12.96 -11.12
C GLU A 94 -12.34 12.43 -9.70
N PHE A 95 -11.78 11.22 -9.60
CA PHE A 95 -11.51 10.51 -8.34
C PHE A 95 -10.05 10.06 -8.25
N PRO A 96 -9.09 10.98 -8.20
CA PRO A 96 -7.68 10.62 -8.15
C PRO A 96 -7.39 9.80 -6.88
N GLY A 97 -6.62 8.73 -7.04
CA GLY A 97 -6.10 7.98 -5.90
C GLY A 97 -5.25 8.90 -5.02
N ILE A 98 -5.55 8.95 -3.72
CA ILE A 98 -4.76 9.73 -2.78
C ILE A 98 -3.35 9.16 -2.73
N GLY A 99 -2.36 10.00 -2.97
CA GLY A 99 -0.95 9.62 -3.05
C GLY A 99 -0.46 9.17 -4.42
N ALA A 100 -1.32 9.09 -5.45
CA ALA A 100 -0.95 8.64 -6.79
C ALA A 100 -1.25 9.64 -7.91
N GLY A 101 -1.91 10.74 -7.64
CA GLY A 101 -2.28 11.74 -8.64
C GLY A 101 -1.29 12.90 -8.71
N GLY A 102 -1.06 13.43 -9.91
CA GLY A 102 -0.34 14.69 -10.08
C GLY A 102 -1.08 15.86 -9.42
N ALA A 103 -0.36 16.86 -8.97
CA ALA A 103 -0.96 18.08 -8.46
C ALA A 103 -1.76 18.78 -9.58
N GLY A 104 -3.04 19.05 -9.32
CA GLY A 104 -3.84 19.92 -10.18
C GLY A 104 -3.37 21.38 -10.13
N LYS A 105 -4.04 22.28 -10.87
CA LYS A 105 -3.69 23.71 -10.92
C LYS A 105 -3.55 24.38 -9.54
N ASN A 106 -4.26 23.89 -8.54
CA ASN A 106 -4.25 24.39 -7.16
C ASN A 106 -3.36 23.55 -6.22
N GLY A 107 -2.46 22.72 -6.76
CA GLY A 107 -1.65 21.79 -5.96
C GLY A 107 -2.43 20.58 -5.42
N ARG A 108 -3.68 20.41 -5.81
CA ARG A 108 -4.53 19.26 -5.45
C ARG A 108 -4.57 18.22 -6.57
N PRO A 109 -4.56 16.92 -6.25
CA PRO A 109 -4.77 15.87 -7.24
C PRO A 109 -6.08 16.07 -8.01
N GLY A 110 -6.07 15.88 -9.34
CA GLY A 110 -7.27 15.96 -10.18
C GLY A 110 -7.88 17.36 -10.42
N GLY A 111 -7.31 18.41 -9.81
CA GLY A 111 -7.79 19.78 -9.98
C GLY A 111 -9.18 20.04 -9.37
N ASP A 112 -9.88 21.04 -9.90
CA ASP A 112 -11.14 21.53 -9.31
C ASP A 112 -12.29 20.49 -9.35
N LYS A 113 -12.33 19.65 -10.39
CA LYS A 113 -13.36 18.61 -10.54
C LYS A 113 -13.29 17.53 -9.48
N ALA A 114 -12.08 17.24 -9.01
CA ALA A 114 -11.83 16.24 -7.99
C ALA A 114 -11.85 16.81 -6.56
N SER A 115 -12.04 18.12 -6.38
CA SER A 115 -11.82 18.79 -5.10
C SER A 115 -12.66 18.18 -3.97
N GLN A 116 -13.94 17.94 -4.20
CA GLN A 116 -14.83 17.36 -3.17
C GLN A 116 -14.39 15.95 -2.76
N PHE A 117 -14.04 15.11 -3.73
CA PHE A 117 -13.55 13.74 -3.46
C PHE A 117 -12.24 13.78 -2.66
N VAL A 118 -11.30 14.60 -3.09
CA VAL A 118 -9.99 14.76 -2.45
C VAL A 118 -10.14 15.31 -1.03
N ASP A 119 -10.98 16.32 -0.82
CA ASP A 119 -11.21 16.90 0.50
C ASP A 119 -11.81 15.88 1.48
N LEU A 120 -12.80 15.09 1.04
CA LEU A 120 -13.38 14.03 1.87
C LEU A 120 -12.39 12.88 2.11
N ALA A 121 -11.59 12.49 1.12
CA ALA A 121 -10.58 11.46 1.29
C ALA A 121 -9.46 11.90 2.24
N ILE A 122 -9.08 13.17 2.24
CA ILE A 122 -8.13 13.74 3.22
C ILE A 122 -8.78 13.79 4.61
N ASP A 123 -10.03 14.26 4.71
CA ASP A 123 -10.75 14.35 5.97
C ASP A 123 -10.92 12.97 6.63
N ALA A 124 -11.09 11.90 5.84
CA ALA A 124 -11.18 10.54 6.34
C ALA A 124 -10.00 10.14 7.24
N HIS A 125 -8.78 10.62 6.95
CA HIS A 125 -7.58 10.34 7.75
C HIS A 125 -7.65 10.90 9.18
N TYR A 126 -8.52 11.86 9.44
CA TYR A 126 -8.69 12.49 10.75
C TYR A 126 -9.93 12.01 11.49
N ARG A 127 -10.77 11.19 10.85
CA ARG A 127 -11.97 10.64 11.48
C ARG A 127 -11.58 9.56 12.49
N GLN A 128 -12.32 9.52 13.61
CA GLN A 128 -12.06 8.57 14.68
C GLN A 128 -12.09 7.12 14.18
N TRP A 129 -13.10 6.75 13.38
CA TRP A 129 -13.25 5.39 12.84
C TRP A 129 -12.02 4.91 12.09
N TYR A 130 -11.29 5.82 11.43
CA TYR A 130 -10.07 5.49 10.69
C TYR A 130 -8.81 5.64 11.55
N ALA A 131 -8.58 6.85 12.10
CA ALA A 131 -7.33 7.18 12.77
C ALA A 131 -7.11 6.40 14.07
N GLU A 132 -8.18 6.16 14.83
CA GLU A 132 -8.09 5.47 16.13
C GLU A 132 -8.64 4.04 16.06
N ASP A 133 -9.87 3.86 15.57
CA ASP A 133 -10.53 2.56 15.66
C ASP A 133 -9.95 1.54 14.68
N PHE A 134 -9.57 1.96 13.46
CA PHE A 134 -9.05 1.09 12.42
C PHE A 134 -7.52 1.05 12.38
N CYS A 135 -6.83 2.19 12.23
CA CYS A 135 -5.36 2.21 12.12
C CYS A 135 -4.67 1.74 13.41
N ARG A 136 -5.33 1.87 14.56
CA ARG A 136 -4.87 1.40 15.88
C ARG A 136 -5.71 0.27 16.40
N HIS A 137 -6.26 -0.54 15.51
CA HIS A 137 -7.09 -1.67 15.93
C HIS A 137 -6.35 -2.54 16.95
N PRO A 138 -6.98 -2.90 18.08
CA PRO A 138 -6.30 -3.62 19.16
C PRO A 138 -5.61 -4.91 18.70
N ALA A 139 -6.25 -5.70 17.83
CA ALA A 139 -5.64 -6.92 17.30
C ALA A 139 -4.36 -6.64 16.51
N LEU A 140 -4.33 -5.56 15.72
CA LEU A 140 -3.13 -5.16 14.97
C LEU A 140 -2.03 -4.68 15.92
N MET A 141 -2.34 -3.78 16.83
CA MET A 141 -1.38 -3.19 17.76
C MET A 141 -0.79 -4.25 18.69
N ASP A 142 -1.60 -5.15 19.24
CA ASP A 142 -1.14 -6.26 20.08
C ASP A 142 -0.23 -7.23 19.31
N PHE A 143 -0.65 -7.60 18.08
CA PHE A 143 0.19 -8.47 17.25
C PHE A 143 1.55 -7.82 16.95
N VAL A 144 1.58 -6.58 16.45
CA VAL A 144 2.83 -5.88 16.12
C VAL A 144 3.71 -5.73 17.36
N SER A 145 3.14 -5.37 18.51
CA SER A 145 3.85 -5.25 19.79
C SER A 145 4.61 -6.52 20.16
N ARG A 146 3.93 -7.67 20.13
CA ARG A 146 4.52 -8.97 20.42
C ARG A 146 5.49 -9.43 19.32
N PHE A 147 5.11 -9.24 18.08
CA PHE A 147 5.90 -9.65 16.92
C PHE A 147 7.25 -8.94 16.87
N THR A 148 7.28 -7.63 17.08
CA THR A 148 8.52 -6.83 17.08
C THR A 148 9.30 -6.94 18.39
N GLY A 149 8.64 -7.29 19.47
CA GLY A 149 9.21 -7.24 20.83
C GLY A 149 9.31 -5.81 21.39
N TRP A 150 8.65 -4.83 20.75
CA TRP A 150 8.64 -3.43 21.26
C TRP A 150 7.72 -3.26 22.47
N GLU A 151 6.80 -4.19 22.67
CA GLU A 151 5.86 -4.19 23.81
C GLU A 151 5.18 -2.83 24.02
N SER A 152 5.30 -2.24 25.21
CA SER A 152 4.72 -0.92 25.51
C SER A 152 5.35 0.25 24.74
N ASN A 153 6.46 0.03 24.06
CA ASN A 153 7.10 1.04 23.21
C ASN A 153 6.58 1.03 21.75
N THR A 154 5.62 0.19 21.44
CA THR A 154 5.02 0.15 20.11
C THR A 154 4.24 1.42 19.85
N LEU A 155 4.67 2.19 18.84
CA LEU A 155 4.03 3.43 18.44
C LEU A 155 3.36 3.26 17.07
N GLY A 156 2.03 3.44 17.04
CA GLY A 156 1.31 3.67 15.79
C GLY A 156 1.56 5.11 15.31
N LEU A 157 2.25 5.27 14.18
CA LEU A 157 2.46 6.58 13.60
C LEU A 157 1.12 7.21 13.19
N ARG A 158 0.98 8.51 13.44
CA ARG A 158 -0.24 9.24 13.05
C ARG A 158 -0.38 9.37 11.54
N ARG A 159 0.75 9.37 10.82
CA ARG A 159 0.76 9.40 9.36
C ARG A 159 0.36 8.03 8.83
N SER A 160 -0.70 8.01 8.05
CA SER A 160 -1.21 6.83 7.36
C SER A 160 -1.58 7.19 5.93
N LEU A 161 -1.81 6.19 5.09
CA LEU A 161 -2.20 6.35 3.70
C LEU A 161 -3.48 5.55 3.47
N LEU A 162 -4.57 6.23 3.21
CA LEU A 162 -5.83 5.62 2.77
C LEU A 162 -5.92 5.79 1.25
N ARG A 163 -5.79 4.68 0.52
CA ARG A 163 -5.73 4.69 -0.95
C ARG A 163 -7.04 4.21 -1.55
N ASN A 164 -7.41 4.84 -2.65
CA ASN A 164 -8.52 4.43 -3.47
C ASN A 164 -8.00 3.89 -4.79
N ASN A 165 -8.39 2.66 -5.13
CA ASN A 165 -8.13 2.08 -6.44
C ASN A 165 -9.39 2.28 -7.30
N ILE A 166 -9.34 3.26 -8.18
CA ILE A 166 -10.42 3.59 -9.09
C ILE A 166 -10.19 2.86 -10.42
N PRO A 167 -11.18 2.14 -10.96
CA PRO A 167 -11.04 1.47 -12.25
C PRO A 167 -10.60 2.43 -13.36
N GLY A 168 -9.61 2.02 -14.16
CA GLY A 168 -9.09 2.83 -15.25
C GLY A 168 -8.02 3.85 -14.86
N THR A 169 -7.69 4.02 -13.57
CA THR A 169 -6.56 4.84 -13.15
C THR A 169 -5.25 4.05 -13.18
N LYS A 170 -4.15 4.80 -13.34
CA LYS A 170 -2.80 4.22 -13.35
C LYS A 170 -2.43 3.73 -11.95
N PRO A 171 -1.95 2.48 -11.78
CA PRO A 171 -1.40 2.01 -10.50
C PRO A 171 -0.16 2.81 -10.09
N ILE A 172 0.15 2.77 -8.80
CA ILE A 172 1.39 3.34 -8.29
C ILE A 172 2.56 2.52 -8.81
N GLY A 173 3.62 3.20 -9.24
CA GLY A 173 4.83 2.57 -9.70
C GLY A 173 5.63 1.89 -8.59
N VAL A 174 6.69 1.23 -8.98
CA VAL A 174 7.59 0.47 -8.09
C VAL A 174 8.30 1.41 -7.12
N HIS A 175 8.25 1.10 -5.84
CA HIS A 175 8.92 1.88 -4.79
C HIS A 175 9.21 1.01 -3.56
N TYR A 176 9.89 1.58 -2.59
CA TYR A 176 9.98 1.08 -1.22
C TYR A 176 9.72 2.24 -0.24
N ASP A 177 9.17 1.95 0.92
CA ASP A 177 8.66 2.99 1.83
C ASP A 177 9.77 3.87 2.45
N GLN A 178 10.98 3.32 2.66
CA GLN A 178 12.09 4.07 3.27
C GLN A 178 12.44 5.35 2.51
N ILE A 179 12.19 5.42 1.22
CA ILE A 179 12.36 6.66 0.42
C ILE A 179 11.67 7.85 1.09
N PHE A 180 10.50 7.61 1.70
CA PHE A 180 9.67 8.65 2.32
C PHE A 180 9.85 8.74 3.84
N LEU A 181 10.66 7.86 4.43
CA LEU A 181 10.81 7.69 5.88
C LEU A 181 12.25 7.92 6.36
N ARG A 182 13.12 8.51 5.53
CA ARG A 182 14.56 8.68 5.80
C ARG A 182 14.91 9.50 7.04
N HIS A 183 13.98 10.25 7.61
CA HIS A 183 14.17 10.94 8.88
C HIS A 183 14.09 10.01 10.10
N GLY A 184 13.46 8.84 9.93
CA GLY A 184 13.41 7.78 10.92
C GLY A 184 14.48 6.71 10.70
N GLU A 185 14.62 5.83 11.67
CA GLU A 185 15.40 4.62 11.52
C GLU A 185 14.69 3.62 10.62
N ALA A 186 15.44 2.78 9.91
CA ALA A 186 14.91 1.75 9.02
C ALA A 186 14.36 0.52 9.80
N THR A 187 13.82 0.76 10.98
CA THR A 187 13.20 -0.25 11.85
C THR A 187 11.66 -0.20 11.80
N SER A 188 11.10 0.77 11.09
CA SER A 188 9.64 0.87 10.95
C SER A 188 9.04 -0.36 10.27
N VAL A 189 7.82 -0.71 10.68
CA VAL A 189 7.01 -1.76 10.06
C VAL A 189 5.81 -1.08 9.43
N THR A 190 5.62 -1.27 8.14
CA THR A 190 4.38 -0.85 7.47
C THR A 190 3.35 -1.97 7.61
N ALA A 191 2.14 -1.63 8.05
CA ALA A 191 0.98 -2.51 8.02
C ALA A 191 0.06 -2.07 6.87
N TRP A 192 0.01 -2.87 5.82
CA TRP A 192 -0.96 -2.69 4.74
C TRP A 192 -2.20 -3.55 5.04
N VAL A 193 -3.38 -2.92 5.04
CA VAL A 193 -4.65 -3.55 5.41
C VAL A 193 -5.68 -3.28 4.33
N PRO A 194 -6.22 -4.31 3.66
CA PRO A 194 -7.31 -4.15 2.70
C PRO A 194 -8.61 -3.78 3.44
N ILE A 195 -9.29 -2.74 2.99
CA ILE A 195 -10.60 -2.36 3.53
C ILE A 195 -11.71 -3.10 2.76
N GLY A 196 -11.71 -4.42 2.86
CA GLY A 196 -12.60 -5.36 2.21
C GLY A 196 -11.86 -6.37 1.35
N ASP A 197 -12.60 -7.24 0.66
CA ASP A 197 -12.02 -8.25 -0.22
C ASP A 197 -11.47 -7.61 -1.50
N ILE A 198 -10.28 -8.06 -1.92
CA ILE A 198 -9.63 -7.59 -3.15
C ILE A 198 -9.20 -8.82 -3.95
N LYS A 199 -9.78 -8.98 -5.13
CA LYS A 199 -9.36 -9.99 -6.10
C LYS A 199 -8.01 -9.62 -6.72
N VAL A 200 -7.31 -10.58 -7.32
CA VAL A 200 -6.03 -10.32 -8.00
C VAL A 200 -6.13 -9.16 -9.00
N SER A 201 -7.23 -9.08 -9.75
CA SER A 201 -7.51 -7.98 -10.68
C SER A 201 -7.98 -6.67 -10.03
N GLY A 202 -8.20 -6.66 -8.72
CA GLY A 202 -8.75 -5.52 -7.97
C GLY A 202 -7.74 -4.47 -7.54
N GLY A 203 -6.47 -4.59 -7.95
CA GLY A 203 -5.43 -3.60 -7.64
C GLY A 203 -4.88 -3.72 -6.22
N GLY A 204 -4.84 -4.92 -5.66
CA GLY A 204 -4.15 -5.20 -4.40
C GLY A 204 -2.64 -4.99 -4.50
N LEU A 205 -1.98 -4.94 -3.35
CA LEU A 205 -0.53 -4.77 -3.28
C LEU A 205 0.18 -6.00 -3.87
N ILE A 206 1.27 -5.77 -4.57
CA ILE A 206 2.16 -6.82 -5.10
C ILE A 206 3.59 -6.55 -4.62
N TYR A 207 4.38 -7.59 -4.46
CA TYR A 207 5.76 -7.50 -3.99
C TYR A 207 6.73 -8.14 -4.98
N LEU A 208 7.92 -7.58 -5.13
CA LEU A 208 8.99 -8.25 -5.85
C LEU A 208 9.54 -9.40 -4.98
N GLU A 209 9.68 -10.60 -5.52
CA GLU A 209 10.29 -11.73 -4.79
C GLU A 209 11.68 -11.35 -4.29
N ASN A 210 11.94 -11.51 -3.00
CA ASN A 210 13.17 -11.02 -2.34
C ASN A 210 13.47 -9.55 -2.66
N GLY A 211 12.45 -8.68 -2.61
CA GLY A 211 12.55 -7.27 -2.93
C GLY A 211 13.31 -6.45 -1.90
N ASP A 212 13.30 -6.85 -0.61
CA ASP A 212 13.99 -6.11 0.47
C ASP A 212 15.49 -5.91 0.21
N PRO A 213 16.30 -6.92 -0.19
CA PRO A 213 17.69 -6.70 -0.60
C PRO A 213 17.85 -5.82 -1.84
N VAL A 214 16.84 -5.76 -2.72
CA VAL A 214 16.86 -4.86 -3.89
C VAL A 214 16.69 -3.42 -3.42
N GLY A 215 15.67 -3.15 -2.60
CA GLY A 215 15.44 -1.84 -2.04
C GLY A 215 16.61 -1.31 -1.20
N LEU A 216 17.22 -2.17 -0.37
CA LEU A 216 18.44 -1.82 0.38
C LEU A 216 19.58 -1.36 -0.54
N ARG A 217 19.85 -2.09 -1.62
CA ARG A 217 20.89 -1.68 -2.60
C ARG A 217 20.55 -0.36 -3.28
N CYS A 218 19.28 -0.16 -3.67
CA CYS A 218 18.82 1.10 -4.24
C CYS A 218 19.03 2.28 -3.28
N GLU A 219 18.72 2.08 -2.00
CA GLU A 219 18.93 3.10 -0.97
C GLU A 219 20.41 3.43 -0.74
N GLU A 220 21.28 2.41 -0.71
CA GLU A 220 22.73 2.59 -0.60
C GLU A 220 23.31 3.34 -1.81
N ASP A 221 22.88 2.97 -3.01
CA ASP A 221 23.33 3.63 -4.23
C ASP A 221 22.84 5.08 -4.33
N PHE A 222 21.61 5.35 -3.85
CA PHE A 222 21.13 6.72 -3.70
C PHE A 222 22.04 7.52 -2.76
N LYS A 223 22.37 7.00 -1.57
CA LYS A 223 23.25 7.67 -0.62
C LYS A 223 24.63 7.96 -1.19
N LYS A 224 25.22 7.00 -1.91
CA LYS A 224 26.51 7.18 -2.61
C LYS A 224 26.42 8.29 -3.67
N LYS A 225 25.38 8.28 -4.51
CA LYS A 225 25.16 9.29 -5.56
C LYS A 225 24.93 10.68 -4.97
N ALA A 226 24.10 10.78 -3.93
CA ALA A 226 23.84 12.05 -3.24
C ALA A 226 25.13 12.65 -2.65
N LYS A 227 25.95 11.82 -1.98
CA LYS A 227 27.25 12.24 -1.45
C LYS A 227 28.21 12.68 -2.57
N ALA A 228 28.27 11.95 -3.66
CA ALA A 228 29.12 12.31 -4.81
C ALA A 228 28.66 13.59 -5.50
N ALA A 229 27.36 13.90 -5.46
CA ALA A 229 26.79 15.15 -5.96
C ALA A 229 26.95 16.33 -4.98
N GLY A 230 27.56 16.13 -3.81
CA GLY A 230 27.82 17.16 -2.81
C GLY A 230 26.65 17.46 -1.88
N PHE A 231 25.62 16.62 -1.84
CA PHE A 231 24.50 16.78 -0.91
C PHE A 231 24.97 16.52 0.53
N THR A 232 24.50 17.34 1.43
CA THR A 232 24.59 17.05 2.86
C THR A 232 23.68 15.86 3.22
N GLU A 233 23.92 15.25 4.37
CA GLU A 233 23.08 14.16 4.86
C GLU A 233 21.62 14.61 5.02
N GLN A 234 21.38 15.84 5.48
CA GLN A 234 20.06 16.41 5.64
C GLN A 234 19.34 16.58 4.28
N GLU A 235 20.03 17.15 3.28
CA GLU A 235 19.48 17.29 1.93
C GLU A 235 19.16 15.94 1.29
N ALA A 236 19.98 14.92 1.53
CA ALA A 236 19.70 13.56 1.07
C ALA A 236 18.46 12.94 1.75
N LYS A 237 18.27 13.20 3.06
CA LYS A 237 17.05 12.78 3.79
C LYS A 237 15.81 13.50 3.28
N ASP A 238 15.92 14.78 2.96
CA ASP A 238 14.81 15.62 2.49
C ASP A 238 14.43 15.38 1.02
N ALA A 239 15.30 14.76 0.24
CA ALA A 239 15.20 14.69 -1.23
C ALA A 239 13.82 14.23 -1.76
N PHE A 240 13.09 13.40 -1.00
CA PHE A 240 11.77 12.90 -1.39
C PHE A 240 10.66 13.15 -0.35
N ASN A 241 10.99 13.70 0.81
CA ASN A 241 10.00 13.92 1.89
C ASN A 241 8.94 14.96 1.53
N ASN A 242 9.28 15.94 0.72
CA ASN A 242 8.41 17.05 0.37
C ASN A 242 7.54 16.76 -0.86
N ASN A 243 7.82 15.71 -1.61
CA ASN A 243 7.08 15.38 -2.82
C ASN A 243 6.88 13.88 -3.02
N MET A 244 6.08 13.26 -2.17
CA MET A 244 5.73 11.84 -2.25
C MET A 244 5.09 11.43 -3.59
N MET A 245 4.64 12.39 -4.38
CA MET A 245 3.78 12.15 -5.54
C MET A 245 4.55 12.10 -6.86
N ALA A 246 5.74 12.70 -6.96
CA ALA A 246 6.36 12.93 -8.25
C ALA A 246 7.65 12.17 -8.52
N THR A 247 8.41 11.72 -7.51
CA THR A 247 9.78 11.24 -7.72
C THR A 247 10.26 10.12 -6.78
N GLY A 248 9.40 9.56 -5.94
CA GLY A 248 9.75 8.46 -5.03
C GLY A 248 9.66 7.07 -5.65
N LEU A 249 9.56 6.97 -6.97
CA LEU A 249 9.44 5.70 -7.66
C LEU A 249 10.80 5.22 -8.15
N LEU A 250 11.07 3.93 -7.99
CA LEU A 250 12.21 3.25 -8.62
C LEU A 250 11.96 3.07 -10.11
N SER A 251 10.72 2.75 -10.49
CA SER A 251 10.28 2.58 -11.87
C SER A 251 8.78 2.80 -12.01
N GLU A 252 8.37 3.35 -13.14
CA GLU A 252 6.99 3.40 -13.59
C GLU A 252 6.57 2.10 -14.31
N LEU A 253 7.52 1.21 -14.60
CA LEU A 253 7.40 0.05 -15.47
C LEU A 253 7.71 -1.24 -14.69
N PRO A 254 6.70 -1.83 -14.00
CA PRO A 254 6.91 -3.01 -13.15
C PRO A 254 7.43 -4.24 -13.90
N LEU A 255 7.00 -4.48 -15.15
CA LEU A 255 7.50 -5.62 -15.94
C LEU A 255 8.98 -5.48 -16.26
N ASP A 256 9.40 -4.31 -16.72
CA ASP A 256 10.80 -4.05 -17.04
C ASP A 256 11.67 -4.13 -15.79
N PHE A 257 11.17 -3.60 -14.66
CA PHE A 257 11.86 -3.69 -13.39
C PHE A 257 12.05 -5.15 -12.93
N ALA A 258 11.03 -5.99 -13.05
CA ALA A 258 11.12 -7.41 -12.72
C ALA A 258 12.13 -8.14 -13.62
N ARG A 259 12.18 -7.83 -14.91
CA ARG A 259 13.15 -8.39 -15.86
C ARG A 259 14.59 -7.97 -15.55
N GLU A 260 14.81 -6.69 -15.25
CA GLU A 260 16.12 -6.15 -14.85
C GLU A 260 16.68 -6.88 -13.62
N HIS A 261 15.83 -7.13 -12.64
CA HIS A 261 16.21 -7.83 -11.42
C HIS A 261 16.09 -9.35 -11.49
N GLN A 262 15.57 -9.91 -12.61
CA GLN A 262 15.34 -11.34 -12.81
C GLN A 262 14.51 -11.99 -11.68
N ARG A 263 13.43 -11.31 -11.26
CA ARG A 263 12.57 -11.71 -10.16
C ARG A 263 11.09 -11.59 -10.53
N PRO A 264 10.26 -12.58 -10.19
CA PRO A 264 8.83 -12.49 -10.41
C PRO A 264 8.17 -11.56 -9.38
N TRP A 265 6.97 -11.09 -9.73
CA TRP A 265 6.09 -10.45 -8.77
C TRP A 265 5.30 -11.50 -7.97
N LEU A 266 5.12 -11.21 -6.69
CA LEU A 266 4.29 -11.96 -5.77
C LEU A 266 2.93 -11.29 -5.67
N VAL A 267 1.86 -12.06 -5.82
CA VAL A 267 0.47 -11.58 -5.83
C VAL A 267 -0.39 -12.36 -4.85
N ALA A 268 -1.49 -11.77 -4.41
CA ALA A 268 -2.48 -12.46 -3.59
C ALA A 268 -3.89 -11.96 -3.89
N GLU A 269 -4.88 -12.78 -3.57
CA GLU A 269 -6.20 -12.30 -3.21
C GLU A 269 -6.21 -11.96 -1.73
N TYR A 270 -6.84 -10.87 -1.39
CA TYR A 270 -6.96 -10.41 -0.01
C TYR A 270 -8.40 -10.47 0.44
N GLU A 271 -8.60 -10.86 1.68
CA GLU A 271 -9.91 -10.91 2.34
C GLU A 271 -9.98 -9.86 3.45
N ALA A 272 -11.18 -9.43 3.78
CA ALA A 272 -11.39 -8.54 4.92
C ALA A 272 -10.80 -9.15 6.20
N GLY A 273 -9.89 -8.43 6.84
CA GLY A 273 -9.18 -8.91 8.03
C GLY A 273 -7.72 -9.32 7.79
N ASP A 274 -7.33 -9.51 6.55
CA ASP A 274 -5.93 -9.77 6.21
C ASP A 274 -5.04 -8.56 6.49
N VAL A 275 -3.78 -8.82 6.78
CA VAL A 275 -2.76 -7.76 6.99
C VAL A 275 -1.44 -8.21 6.37
N VAL A 276 -0.80 -7.32 5.65
CA VAL A 276 0.60 -7.53 5.25
C VAL A 276 1.48 -6.57 6.05
N LEU A 277 2.36 -7.12 6.87
CA LEU A 277 3.45 -6.36 7.47
C LEU A 277 4.65 -6.42 6.55
N HIS A 278 5.30 -5.29 6.27
CA HIS A 278 6.51 -5.32 5.45
C HIS A 278 7.62 -4.41 5.97
N LYS A 279 8.84 -4.77 5.62
CA LYS A 279 10.04 -3.99 5.89
C LYS A 279 10.05 -2.70 5.07
N PRO A 280 10.71 -1.65 5.57
CA PRO A 280 10.72 -0.35 4.89
C PRO A 280 11.43 -0.36 3.53
N HIS A 281 12.25 -1.38 3.23
CA HIS A 281 12.93 -1.55 1.94
C HIS A 281 12.29 -2.61 1.04
N ALA A 282 11.21 -3.28 1.48
CA ALA A 282 10.49 -4.21 0.61
C ALA A 282 9.95 -3.49 -0.64
N VAL A 283 10.22 -4.05 -1.81
CA VAL A 283 9.81 -3.52 -3.12
C VAL A 283 8.55 -4.23 -3.58
#